data_5e9e237f45a7547be9a002fa402d7610
#
_entry.id   5e9e237f45a7547be9a002fa402d7610
#
_cell.length_a   1.000
_cell.length_b   1.000
_cell.length_c   1.000
_cell.angle_alpha   90.00
_cell.angle_beta   90.00
_cell.angle_gamma   90.00
#
_symmetry.space_group_name_H-M   'P 1'
#
loop_
_entity.id
_entity.type
_entity.pdbx_description
1 polymer ?
#
loop_
_entity_poly.entity_id
_entity_poly.type
_entity_poly.pdbx_seq_one_letter_code
_entity_poly.pdbx_strand_id
1 'polypeptide(L)'
;MKTFGELFEDAINHWKDNKGVGTALILSPLNDKIMVLGILQRVCNKNPTAKITICVNSFDERTNIIEFLTNQKGEDENNNEFKKLIKEGFIKVLTNDFISKNLHVVIPHLCIIYHPTIINSTTKTLLEFSKFKLVIMNKLLTNNEDSALLYKLCPILDDFKQNEVNAIRISSPVEDIHLGVNIPEDSEEGKLLKYYNEYVSTSMAIFGSFEIMNQARIGNKDFNISSAQICSQIAQENGWNEHLDMSMEFNVQIDELYNPGKLKDRASDTYEIIRKRSNLLSDYNGKLDIIYNIVHDNPNKKILIINKRADFASKVTDYINNLSETIICGNYHDKVSPIPAVDINGNPLYYKSGKHKGERKMMADKAQRTFNEAAFNKGNIRVLSTSNSPDKSLCVNVDIIIITSPQCEEIKSYIYRLDNLRFNDNTIHLYNIYCKNSTEEKLLDSQMLSSNHKVLNDEEKVIIEQDNSDFIVVD
;
A
#
# COMPACT_ATOMS: atom_id res chain seq x y z
N MET A 1 29.69 8.61 -5.02
CA MET A 1 28.40 8.04 -4.59
C MET A 1 27.75 7.55 -5.87
N LYS A 2 27.33 6.27 -5.95
CA LYS A 2 26.73 5.71 -7.17
C LYS A 2 25.33 6.28 -7.37
N THR A 3 24.96 6.55 -8.60
CA THR A 3 23.60 6.89 -8.97
C THR A 3 22.73 5.62 -9.04
N PHE A 4 21.43 5.79 -9.04
CA PHE A 4 20.47 4.68 -9.23
C PHE A 4 20.74 3.90 -10.53
N GLY A 5 21.00 4.63 -11.62
CA GLY A 5 21.35 4.02 -12.90
C GLY A 5 22.62 3.16 -12.80
N GLU A 6 23.65 3.61 -12.09
CA GLU A 6 24.88 2.87 -11.88
C GLU A 6 24.68 1.60 -11.04
N LEU A 7 23.79 1.62 -10.05
CA LEU A 7 23.45 0.42 -9.29
C LEU A 7 22.79 -0.66 -10.15
N PHE A 8 21.81 -0.26 -10.97
CA PHE A 8 21.18 -1.22 -11.88
C PHE A 8 22.13 -1.69 -12.97
N GLU A 9 23.03 -0.83 -13.43
CA GLU A 9 24.10 -1.22 -14.36
C GLU A 9 25.00 -2.28 -13.74
N ASP A 10 25.41 -2.10 -12.50
CA ASP A 10 26.23 -3.07 -11.78
C ASP A 10 25.49 -4.41 -11.62
N ALA A 11 24.22 -4.37 -11.20
CA ALA A 11 23.41 -5.58 -11.08
C ALA A 11 23.23 -6.31 -12.41
N ILE A 12 23.03 -5.58 -13.51
CA ILE A 12 22.94 -6.16 -14.84
C ILE A 12 24.31 -6.76 -15.26
N ASN A 13 25.41 -6.11 -14.91
CA ASN A 13 26.73 -6.62 -15.19
C ASN A 13 27.03 -7.88 -14.36
N HIS A 14 26.72 -7.91 -13.06
CA HIS A 14 26.85 -9.09 -12.22
C HIS A 14 26.03 -10.27 -12.77
N TRP A 15 24.77 -10.01 -13.18
CA TRP A 15 23.95 -11.02 -13.83
C TRP A 15 24.58 -11.56 -15.12
N LYS A 16 25.13 -10.67 -15.95
CA LYS A 16 25.82 -11.04 -17.18
C LYS A 16 27.09 -11.85 -16.90
N ASP A 17 27.90 -11.42 -15.91
CA ASP A 17 29.13 -12.10 -15.53
C ASP A 17 28.85 -13.48 -14.94
N ASN A 18 27.70 -13.65 -14.27
CA ASN A 18 27.19 -14.95 -13.83
C ASN A 18 26.41 -15.70 -14.95
N LYS A 19 26.82 -15.53 -16.20
CA LYS A 19 26.30 -16.22 -17.40
C LYS A 19 24.79 -16.02 -17.62
N GLY A 20 24.25 -14.92 -17.14
CA GLY A 20 22.83 -14.57 -17.27
C GLY A 20 21.91 -15.40 -16.38
N VAL A 21 22.37 -15.76 -15.19
CA VAL A 21 21.59 -16.48 -14.17
C VAL A 21 21.75 -15.77 -12.85
N GLY A 22 20.65 -15.34 -12.22
CA GLY A 22 20.71 -14.72 -10.90
C GLY A 22 19.40 -14.11 -10.41
N THR A 23 19.41 -13.74 -9.14
CA THR A 23 18.33 -13.02 -8.45
C THR A 23 18.82 -11.65 -8.00
N ALA A 24 18.04 -10.62 -8.27
CA ALA A 24 18.16 -9.31 -7.67
C ALA A 24 17.08 -9.16 -6.58
N LEU A 25 17.52 -9.00 -5.33
CA LEU A 25 16.65 -8.78 -4.18
C LEU A 25 16.53 -7.27 -3.93
N ILE A 26 15.38 -6.69 -4.26
CA ILE A 26 15.13 -5.26 -4.19
C ILE A 26 14.12 -5.02 -3.07
N LEU A 27 14.58 -5.00 -1.83
CA LEU A 27 13.75 -4.80 -0.63
C LEU A 27 13.32 -3.32 -0.44
N SER A 28 13.82 -2.46 -1.27
CA SER A 28 13.53 -1.04 -1.28
C SER A 28 12.43 -0.72 -2.30
N PRO A 29 11.64 0.36 -2.13
CA PRO A 29 10.59 0.78 -3.05
C PRO A 29 11.12 1.35 -4.38
N LEU A 30 12.22 0.85 -4.88
CA LEU A 30 12.80 1.25 -6.16
C LEU A 30 11.92 0.83 -7.33
N ASN A 31 11.98 1.60 -8.42
CA ASN A 31 11.32 1.22 -9.66
C ASN A 31 12.12 0.12 -10.38
N ASP A 32 11.98 -1.10 -9.92
CA ASP A 32 12.65 -2.30 -10.41
C ASP A 32 12.27 -2.69 -11.86
N LYS A 33 11.20 -2.12 -12.42
CA LYS A 33 10.85 -2.25 -13.83
C LYS A 33 11.95 -1.71 -14.76
N ILE A 34 12.74 -0.73 -14.28
CA ILE A 34 13.90 -0.21 -15.00
C ILE A 34 14.94 -1.32 -15.22
N MET A 35 15.12 -2.22 -14.26
CA MET A 35 16.00 -3.38 -14.43
C MET A 35 15.48 -4.33 -15.49
N VAL A 36 14.16 -4.59 -15.51
CA VAL A 36 13.52 -5.36 -16.60
C VAL A 36 13.80 -4.71 -17.94
N LEU A 37 13.54 -3.41 -18.05
CA LEU A 37 13.76 -2.65 -19.29
C LEU A 37 15.23 -2.73 -19.74
N GLY A 38 16.18 -2.48 -18.85
CA GLY A 38 17.61 -2.50 -19.17
C GLY A 38 18.10 -3.86 -19.68
N ILE A 39 17.60 -4.95 -19.10
CA ILE A 39 17.92 -6.31 -19.56
C ILE A 39 17.27 -6.60 -20.90
N LEU A 40 15.99 -6.25 -21.08
CA LEU A 40 15.30 -6.43 -22.35
C LEU A 40 16.00 -5.70 -23.49
N GLN A 41 16.38 -4.43 -23.30
CA GLN A 41 17.12 -3.65 -24.28
C GLN A 41 18.40 -4.37 -24.71
N ARG A 42 19.20 -4.87 -23.74
CA ARG A 42 20.44 -5.55 -24.04
C ARG A 42 20.26 -6.86 -24.76
N VAL A 43 19.25 -7.64 -24.37
CA VAL A 43 18.96 -8.93 -24.98
C VAL A 43 18.41 -8.74 -26.40
N CYS A 44 17.45 -7.85 -26.59
CA CYS A 44 16.83 -7.57 -27.88
C CYS A 44 17.83 -6.94 -28.86
N ASN A 45 18.69 -6.02 -28.41
CA ASN A 45 19.75 -5.44 -29.23
C ASN A 45 20.75 -6.49 -29.75
N LYS A 46 21.06 -7.52 -28.94
CA LYS A 46 21.96 -8.61 -29.36
C LYS A 46 21.27 -9.69 -30.17
N ASN A 47 20.02 -9.96 -29.87
CA ASN A 47 19.20 -10.98 -30.54
C ASN A 47 17.74 -10.51 -30.65
N PRO A 48 17.37 -9.81 -31.72
CA PRO A 48 16.01 -9.29 -31.91
C PRO A 48 14.93 -10.39 -31.98
N THR A 49 15.31 -11.64 -32.22
CA THR A 49 14.39 -12.78 -32.29
C THR A 49 14.37 -13.62 -30.99
N ALA A 50 14.99 -13.12 -29.92
CA ALA A 50 14.99 -13.80 -28.65
C ALA A 50 13.57 -13.96 -28.12
N LYS A 51 13.20 -15.18 -27.73
CA LYS A 51 11.95 -15.45 -27.03
C LYS A 51 12.13 -15.17 -25.55
N ILE A 52 11.37 -14.25 -25.01
CA ILE A 52 11.43 -13.80 -23.63
C ILE A 52 10.08 -14.01 -22.97
N THR A 53 10.08 -14.58 -21.77
CA THR A 53 8.88 -14.72 -20.96
C THR A 53 9.10 -14.02 -19.63
N ILE A 54 8.18 -13.13 -19.26
CA ILE A 54 8.11 -12.45 -17.97
C ILE A 54 6.93 -13.04 -17.21
N CYS A 55 7.21 -13.69 -16.09
CA CYS A 55 6.21 -14.30 -15.22
C CYS A 55 5.87 -13.34 -14.09
N VAL A 56 4.58 -13.09 -13.90
CA VAL A 56 4.04 -12.18 -12.87
C VAL A 56 2.96 -12.87 -12.05
N ASN A 57 2.66 -12.36 -10.84
CA ASN A 57 1.67 -13.00 -9.97
C ASN A 57 0.22 -12.69 -10.40
N SER A 58 -0.05 -11.48 -10.85
CA SER A 58 -1.41 -11.00 -11.08
C SER A 58 -1.60 -10.38 -12.46
N PHE A 59 -2.87 -10.23 -12.84
CA PHE A 59 -3.24 -9.53 -14.08
C PHE A 59 -2.86 -8.04 -14.03
N ASP A 60 -2.94 -7.42 -12.86
CA ASP A 60 -2.58 -6.01 -12.68
C ASP A 60 -1.07 -5.80 -12.85
N GLU A 61 -0.23 -6.68 -12.27
CA GLU A 61 1.22 -6.65 -12.51
C GLU A 61 1.54 -6.84 -14.01
N ARG A 62 0.83 -7.75 -14.67
CA ARG A 62 0.96 -7.95 -16.12
C ARG A 62 0.67 -6.67 -16.90
N THR A 63 -0.45 -6.04 -16.60
CA THR A 63 -0.87 -4.78 -17.24
C THR A 63 0.15 -3.69 -17.00
N ASN A 64 0.58 -3.51 -15.74
CA ASN A 64 1.55 -2.51 -15.35
C ASN A 64 2.92 -2.67 -16.03
N ILE A 65 3.39 -3.90 -16.21
CA ILE A 65 4.65 -4.15 -16.94
C ILE A 65 4.48 -3.87 -18.44
N ILE A 66 3.38 -4.32 -19.03
CA ILE A 66 3.11 -4.06 -20.44
C ILE A 66 3.02 -2.56 -20.71
N GLU A 67 2.25 -1.83 -19.91
CA GLU A 67 2.12 -0.38 -20.03
C GLU A 67 3.47 0.32 -19.85
N PHE A 68 4.26 -0.08 -18.83
CA PHE A 68 5.58 0.48 -18.62
C PHE A 68 6.50 0.28 -19.84
N LEU A 69 6.52 -0.92 -20.43
CA LEU A 69 7.35 -1.20 -21.60
C LEU A 69 6.85 -0.50 -22.87
N THR A 70 5.53 -0.38 -23.04
CA THR A 70 4.93 0.23 -24.24
C THR A 70 4.86 1.75 -24.20
N ASN A 71 4.96 2.36 -23.01
CA ASN A 71 4.94 3.82 -22.82
C ASN A 71 6.34 4.46 -22.76
N GLN A 72 7.41 3.68 -23.00
CA GLN A 72 8.75 4.27 -23.09
C GLN A 72 8.80 5.19 -24.32
N LYS A 73 8.99 6.48 -24.07
CA LYS A 73 9.13 7.49 -25.15
C LYS A 73 10.44 7.25 -25.89
N GLY A 74 10.37 6.72 -27.10
CA GLY A 74 11.40 6.90 -28.10
C GLY A 74 11.21 8.25 -28.79
N GLU A 75 12.21 8.76 -29.52
CA GLU A 75 12.15 10.01 -30.26
C GLU A 75 10.97 10.10 -31.25
N ASP A 76 10.34 8.96 -31.60
CA ASP A 76 9.11 8.85 -32.39
C ASP A 76 8.05 8.04 -31.64
N GLU A 77 6.91 8.65 -31.31
CA GLU A 77 5.76 8.02 -30.60
C GLU A 77 5.22 6.75 -31.31
N ASN A 78 5.52 6.56 -32.60
CA ASN A 78 5.05 5.42 -33.39
C ASN A 78 6.03 4.22 -33.39
N ASN A 79 7.22 4.32 -32.86
CA ASN A 79 8.28 3.33 -33.02
C ASN A 79 8.72 2.71 -31.68
N ASN A 80 7.79 2.38 -30.79
CA ASN A 80 8.15 1.63 -29.59
C ASN A 80 8.44 0.16 -29.98
N GLU A 81 9.73 -0.19 -30.01
CA GLU A 81 10.22 -1.52 -30.36
C GLU A 81 9.61 -2.63 -29.47
N PHE A 82 9.43 -2.38 -28.18
CA PHE A 82 8.83 -3.35 -27.25
C PHE A 82 7.36 -3.60 -27.57
N LYS A 83 6.61 -2.60 -28.00
CA LYS A 83 5.21 -2.75 -28.42
C LYS A 83 5.12 -3.70 -29.61
N LYS A 84 6.05 -3.60 -30.57
CA LYS A 84 6.16 -4.51 -31.69
C LYS A 84 6.51 -5.92 -31.25
N LEU A 85 7.56 -6.10 -30.43
CA LEU A 85 8.02 -7.40 -29.96
C LEU A 85 6.97 -8.13 -29.11
N ILE A 86 6.19 -7.40 -28.30
CA ILE A 86 5.06 -7.95 -27.53
C ILE A 86 3.95 -8.40 -28.50
N LYS A 87 3.59 -7.58 -29.49
CA LYS A 87 2.55 -7.90 -30.49
C LYS A 87 2.93 -9.11 -31.34
N GLU A 88 4.19 -9.24 -31.71
CA GLU A 88 4.73 -10.36 -32.50
C GLU A 88 4.98 -11.62 -31.65
N GLY A 89 4.84 -11.52 -30.31
CA GLY A 89 4.96 -12.65 -29.39
C GLY A 89 6.39 -13.05 -29.05
N PHE A 90 7.40 -12.23 -29.37
CA PHE A 90 8.78 -12.43 -28.91
C PHE A 90 8.92 -12.14 -27.41
N ILE A 91 8.20 -11.14 -26.91
CA ILE A 91 8.10 -10.87 -25.47
C ILE A 91 6.68 -11.25 -25.01
N LYS A 92 6.60 -12.14 -24.03
CA LYS A 92 5.35 -12.57 -23.40
C LYS A 92 5.35 -12.20 -21.92
N VAL A 93 4.32 -11.49 -21.46
CA VAL A 93 4.09 -11.24 -20.04
C VAL A 93 2.90 -12.10 -19.63
N LEU A 94 3.15 -13.09 -18.77
CA LEU A 94 2.20 -14.14 -18.41
C LEU A 94 2.00 -14.18 -16.89
N THR A 95 0.76 -14.39 -16.45
CA THR A 95 0.48 -14.60 -15.02
C THR A 95 0.82 -16.03 -14.61
N ASN A 96 1.16 -16.23 -13.34
CA ASN A 96 1.42 -17.55 -12.78
C ASN A 96 0.23 -18.50 -12.96
N ASP A 97 -1.00 -18.00 -12.83
CA ASP A 97 -2.22 -18.76 -13.08
C ASP A 97 -2.35 -19.24 -14.53
N PHE A 98 -2.02 -18.37 -15.49
CA PHE A 98 -2.05 -18.75 -16.90
C PHE A 98 -0.99 -19.81 -17.21
N ILE A 99 0.23 -19.61 -16.67
CA ILE A 99 1.35 -20.53 -16.87
C ILE A 99 1.01 -21.91 -16.28
N SER A 100 0.44 -21.97 -15.06
CA SER A 100 0.11 -23.23 -14.38
C SER A 100 -0.96 -24.06 -15.10
N LYS A 101 -1.87 -23.41 -15.83
CA LYS A 101 -2.95 -24.05 -16.59
C LYS A 101 -2.53 -24.48 -18.00
N ASN A 102 -1.44 -23.96 -18.52
CA ASN A 102 -0.98 -24.20 -19.89
C ASN A 102 0.31 -25.03 -19.89
N LEU A 103 0.18 -26.34 -19.95
CA LEU A 103 1.30 -27.31 -19.94
C LEU A 103 2.24 -27.21 -21.17
N HIS A 104 1.91 -26.42 -22.17
CA HIS A 104 2.68 -26.25 -23.41
C HIS A 104 3.37 -24.88 -23.49
N VAL A 105 3.88 -24.35 -22.39
CA VAL A 105 4.67 -23.11 -22.44
C VAL A 105 5.99 -23.39 -23.13
N VAL A 106 6.23 -22.71 -24.25
CA VAL A 106 7.50 -22.81 -24.97
C VAL A 106 8.60 -22.24 -24.07
N ILE A 107 9.66 -23.04 -23.85
CA ILE A 107 10.82 -22.62 -23.06
C ILE A 107 11.46 -21.40 -23.73
N PRO A 108 11.54 -20.25 -23.03
CA PRO A 108 12.12 -19.03 -23.59
C PRO A 108 13.65 -19.07 -23.57
N HIS A 109 14.29 -18.18 -24.34
CA HIS A 109 15.72 -17.93 -24.21
C HIS A 109 16.04 -17.23 -22.89
N LEU A 110 15.18 -16.28 -22.47
CA LEU A 110 15.24 -15.57 -21.19
C LEU A 110 13.90 -15.72 -20.44
N CYS A 111 13.98 -16.22 -19.23
CA CYS A 111 12.87 -16.22 -18.26
C CYS A 111 13.13 -15.18 -17.19
N ILE A 112 12.18 -14.24 -17.03
CA ILE A 112 12.19 -13.26 -15.94
C ILE A 112 11.03 -13.62 -14.99
N ILE A 113 11.31 -13.90 -13.75
CA ILE A 113 10.30 -14.06 -12.71
C ILE A 113 10.25 -12.76 -11.89
N TYR A 114 9.10 -12.10 -11.92
CA TYR A 114 8.92 -10.80 -11.31
C TYR A 114 8.06 -10.92 -10.05
N HIS A 115 8.62 -10.55 -8.90
CA HIS A 115 8.01 -10.57 -7.57
C HIS A 115 7.34 -11.91 -7.19
N PRO A 116 8.02 -13.06 -7.31
CA PRO A 116 7.39 -14.34 -7.01
C PRO A 116 6.90 -14.40 -5.56
N THR A 117 5.69 -14.93 -5.38
CA THR A 117 5.14 -15.26 -4.06
C THR A 117 5.24 -16.76 -3.76
N ILE A 118 5.18 -17.58 -4.82
CA ILE A 118 5.33 -19.03 -4.79
C ILE A 118 6.07 -19.48 -6.05
N ILE A 119 6.72 -20.64 -5.99
CA ILE A 119 7.35 -21.29 -7.14
C ILE A 119 6.54 -22.55 -7.48
N ASN A 120 5.61 -22.43 -8.42
CA ASN A 120 4.86 -23.58 -8.90
C ASN A 120 5.70 -24.47 -9.83
N SER A 121 5.21 -25.69 -10.13
CA SER A 121 5.92 -26.68 -10.95
C SER A 121 6.28 -26.15 -12.34
N THR A 122 5.43 -25.34 -12.95
CA THR A 122 5.67 -24.79 -14.29
C THR A 122 6.72 -23.67 -14.24
N THR A 123 6.67 -22.79 -13.23
CA THR A 123 7.70 -21.76 -12.99
C THR A 123 9.06 -22.41 -12.73
N LYS A 124 9.08 -23.51 -11.94
CA LYS A 124 10.29 -24.31 -11.75
C LYS A 124 10.83 -24.82 -13.08
N THR A 125 9.98 -25.43 -13.92
CA THR A 125 10.37 -25.93 -15.25
C THR A 125 10.94 -24.83 -16.12
N LEU A 126 10.33 -23.64 -16.15
CA LEU A 126 10.85 -22.49 -16.89
C LEU A 126 12.25 -22.07 -16.38
N LEU A 127 12.45 -22.03 -15.05
CA LEU A 127 13.75 -21.71 -14.47
C LEU A 127 14.79 -22.80 -14.75
N GLU A 128 14.43 -24.07 -14.75
CA GLU A 128 15.36 -25.16 -15.01
C GLU A 128 15.85 -25.15 -16.44
N PHE A 129 14.98 -24.96 -17.40
CA PHE A 129 15.28 -25.16 -18.83
C PHE A 129 15.58 -23.89 -19.62
N SER A 130 15.25 -22.69 -19.12
CA SER A 130 15.61 -21.44 -19.80
C SER A 130 17.14 -21.23 -19.77
N LYS A 131 17.71 -20.76 -20.89
CA LYS A 131 19.13 -20.50 -21.00
C LYS A 131 19.59 -19.37 -20.09
N PHE A 132 18.80 -18.28 -20.08
CA PHE A 132 19.05 -17.12 -19.22
C PHE A 132 17.88 -16.96 -18.24
N LYS A 133 18.17 -16.59 -17.02
CA LYS A 133 17.21 -16.53 -15.90
C LYS A 133 17.49 -15.31 -15.06
N LEU A 134 16.45 -14.54 -14.80
CA LEU A 134 16.48 -13.44 -13.86
C LEU A 134 15.27 -13.55 -12.93
N VAL A 135 15.52 -13.42 -11.64
CA VAL A 135 14.47 -13.27 -10.65
C VAL A 135 14.62 -11.90 -10.01
N ILE A 136 13.53 -11.15 -10.00
CA ILE A 136 13.46 -9.86 -9.31
C ILE A 136 12.51 -10.04 -8.13
N MET A 137 13.01 -9.87 -6.91
CA MET A 137 12.26 -10.06 -5.67
C MET A 137 12.16 -8.74 -4.91
N ASN A 138 10.97 -8.41 -4.43
CA ASN A 138 10.74 -7.29 -3.53
C ASN A 138 10.57 -7.72 -2.07
N LYS A 139 10.51 -9.02 -1.81
CA LYS A 139 10.45 -9.64 -0.48
C LYS A 139 11.01 -11.06 -0.54
N LEU A 140 11.45 -11.58 0.59
CA LEU A 140 11.84 -12.99 0.72
C LEU A 140 10.61 -13.90 0.62
N LEU A 141 10.79 -15.08 0.04
CA LEU A 141 9.73 -16.09 0.03
C LEU A 141 9.53 -16.64 1.44
N THR A 142 8.28 -16.79 1.84
CA THR A 142 7.90 -17.33 3.16
C THR A 142 8.06 -18.86 3.24
N ASN A 143 7.99 -19.54 2.09
CA ASN A 143 8.21 -20.98 2.01
C ASN A 143 9.69 -21.30 1.88
N ASN A 144 10.27 -22.01 2.86
CA ASN A 144 11.69 -22.37 2.89
C ASN A 144 12.09 -23.30 1.74
N GLU A 145 11.22 -24.21 1.29
CA GLU A 145 11.49 -25.12 0.18
C GLU A 145 11.58 -24.35 -1.15
N ASP A 146 10.63 -23.44 -1.39
CA ASP A 146 10.62 -22.57 -2.56
C ASP A 146 11.85 -21.66 -2.58
N SER A 147 12.22 -21.12 -1.42
CA SER A 147 13.43 -20.28 -1.26
C SER A 147 14.70 -21.06 -1.58
N ALA A 148 14.86 -22.25 -1.01
CA ALA A 148 16.04 -23.11 -1.25
C ALA A 148 16.12 -23.52 -2.72
N LEU A 149 15.00 -23.87 -3.34
CA LEU A 149 14.93 -24.21 -4.75
C LEU A 149 15.33 -23.02 -5.64
N LEU A 150 14.75 -21.84 -5.33
CA LEU A 150 15.02 -20.62 -6.09
C LEU A 150 16.49 -20.26 -6.03
N TYR A 151 17.09 -20.24 -4.83
CA TYR A 151 18.50 -19.87 -4.65
C TYR A 151 19.46 -20.88 -5.29
N LYS A 152 19.05 -22.15 -5.39
CA LYS A 152 19.82 -23.17 -6.13
C LYS A 152 19.80 -22.91 -7.63
N LEU A 153 18.66 -22.49 -8.20
CA LEU A 153 18.49 -22.26 -9.64
C LEU A 153 18.95 -20.86 -10.07
N CYS A 154 18.78 -19.88 -9.19
CA CYS A 154 19.08 -18.46 -9.43
C CYS A 154 19.65 -17.86 -8.14
N PRO A 155 20.97 -17.92 -7.91
CA PRO A 155 21.57 -17.35 -6.70
C PRO A 155 21.34 -15.85 -6.60
N ILE A 156 21.28 -15.32 -5.37
CA ILE A 156 21.22 -13.89 -5.13
C ILE A 156 22.56 -13.30 -5.49
N LEU A 157 22.59 -12.41 -6.47
CA LEU A 157 23.78 -11.70 -6.91
C LEU A 157 23.84 -10.30 -6.31
N ASP A 158 22.69 -9.65 -6.17
CA ASP A 158 22.57 -8.30 -5.67
C ASP A 158 21.45 -8.22 -4.65
N ASP A 159 21.73 -7.54 -3.55
CA ASP A 159 20.81 -7.28 -2.45
C ASP A 159 20.80 -5.76 -2.20
N PHE A 160 19.76 -5.08 -2.66
CA PHE A 160 19.60 -3.64 -2.50
C PHE A 160 18.95 -3.35 -1.14
N LYS A 161 19.78 -3.22 -0.12
CA LYS A 161 19.31 -2.89 1.23
C LYS A 161 18.89 -1.43 1.33
N GLN A 162 17.87 -1.17 2.18
CA GLN A 162 17.34 0.17 2.43
C GLN A 162 18.45 1.19 2.75
N ASN A 163 19.48 0.78 3.51
CA ASN A 163 20.56 1.65 3.93
C ASN A 163 21.50 2.07 2.78
N GLU A 164 21.71 1.20 1.80
CA GLU A 164 22.52 1.49 0.62
C GLU A 164 21.77 2.40 -0.34
N VAL A 165 20.46 2.22 -0.43
CA VAL A 165 19.57 3.04 -1.24
C VAL A 165 19.39 4.43 -0.65
N ASN A 166 19.27 4.56 0.66
CA ASN A 166 19.19 5.86 1.35
C ASN A 166 20.50 6.67 1.24
N ALA A 167 21.65 6.01 1.03
CA ALA A 167 22.93 6.68 0.79
C ALA A 167 23.05 7.26 -0.62
N ILE A 168 22.21 6.81 -1.55
CA ILE A 168 22.15 7.31 -2.91
C ILE A 168 21.01 8.32 -2.96
N ARG A 169 21.31 9.58 -3.22
CA ARG A 169 20.28 10.61 -3.47
C ARG A 169 19.53 10.28 -4.77
N ILE A 170 18.60 9.34 -4.69
CA ILE A 170 17.79 8.90 -5.83
C ILE A 170 16.50 9.69 -5.89
N SER A 171 16.12 10.28 -4.76
CA SER A 171 14.85 10.94 -4.57
C SER A 171 15.02 12.44 -4.37
N SER A 172 14.02 13.20 -4.78
CA SER A 172 13.86 14.57 -4.35
C SER A 172 13.90 14.61 -2.82
N PRO A 173 14.55 15.62 -2.21
CA PRO A 173 14.50 15.73 -0.77
C PRO A 173 13.03 15.80 -0.32
N VAL A 174 12.68 14.98 0.64
CA VAL A 174 11.35 15.00 1.25
C VAL A 174 11.44 15.77 2.54
N GLU A 175 10.71 16.88 2.62
CA GLU A 175 10.52 17.62 3.86
C GLU A 175 9.27 17.10 4.56
N ASP A 176 9.47 16.44 5.71
CA ASP A 176 8.40 15.84 6.50
C ASP A 176 7.89 16.85 7.54
N ILE A 177 6.63 17.26 7.40
CA ILE A 177 5.98 18.31 8.21
C ILE A 177 4.82 17.68 8.99
N HIS A 178 4.85 17.80 10.31
CA HIS A 178 3.86 17.20 11.20
C HIS A 178 2.90 18.25 11.75
N LEU A 179 1.60 18.08 11.51
CA LEU A 179 0.56 19.01 11.91
C LEU A 179 -0.46 18.33 12.84
N GLY A 180 -0.34 18.59 14.13
CA GLY A 180 -1.23 18.04 15.14
C GLY A 180 -2.51 18.86 15.34
N VAL A 181 -3.66 18.19 15.31
CA VAL A 181 -5.01 18.75 15.52
C VAL A 181 -5.50 18.38 16.91
N ASN A 182 -6.02 19.35 17.67
CA ASN A 182 -6.65 19.08 18.97
C ASN A 182 -8.12 18.68 18.75
N ILE A 183 -8.58 17.65 19.48
CA ILE A 183 -9.98 17.33 19.64
C ILE A 183 -10.41 17.93 20.99
N PRO A 184 -11.31 18.93 21.06
CA PRO A 184 -11.74 19.52 22.31
C PRO A 184 -12.44 18.47 23.19
N GLU A 185 -12.06 18.36 24.46
CA GLU A 185 -12.56 17.34 25.37
C GLU A 185 -14.07 17.49 25.66
N ASP A 186 -14.61 18.70 25.58
CA ASP A 186 -16.01 19.03 25.78
C ASP A 186 -16.88 18.81 24.53
N SER A 187 -16.27 18.62 23.36
CA SER A 187 -16.97 18.25 22.12
C SER A 187 -17.58 16.85 22.19
N GLU A 188 -18.49 16.54 21.29
CA GLU A 188 -19.08 15.20 21.17
C GLU A 188 -18.00 14.17 20.82
N GLU A 189 -17.11 14.53 19.89
CA GLU A 189 -15.99 13.68 19.47
C GLU A 189 -14.99 13.45 20.60
N GLY A 190 -14.68 14.48 21.40
CA GLY A 190 -13.79 14.36 22.56
C GLY A 190 -14.36 13.44 23.63
N LYS A 191 -15.64 13.54 23.95
CA LYS A 191 -16.34 12.65 24.88
C LYS A 191 -16.36 11.19 24.39
N LEU A 192 -16.62 10.99 23.08
CA LEU A 192 -16.57 9.66 22.48
C LEU A 192 -15.15 9.09 22.49
N LEU A 193 -14.14 9.88 22.17
CA LEU A 193 -12.75 9.44 22.19
C LEU A 193 -12.32 9.02 23.61
N LYS A 194 -12.69 9.80 24.61
CA LYS A 194 -12.46 9.46 26.02
C LYS A 194 -13.11 8.13 26.40
N TYR A 195 -14.40 7.96 26.06
CA TYR A 195 -15.12 6.70 26.30
C TYR A 195 -14.43 5.52 25.62
N TYR A 196 -14.01 5.66 24.35
CA TYR A 196 -13.32 4.59 23.61
C TYR A 196 -11.99 4.23 24.25
N ASN A 197 -11.20 5.22 24.67
CA ASN A 197 -9.92 5.00 25.31
C ASN A 197 -10.08 4.28 26.67
N GLU A 198 -11.04 4.70 27.49
CA GLU A 198 -11.34 4.06 28.77
C GLU A 198 -11.80 2.61 28.58
N TYR A 199 -12.68 2.36 27.60
CA TYR A 199 -13.18 1.03 27.30
C TYR A 199 -12.07 0.08 26.84
N VAL A 200 -11.23 0.54 25.90
CA VAL A 200 -10.10 -0.25 25.40
C VAL A 200 -9.08 -0.50 26.50
N SER A 201 -8.71 0.52 27.27
CA SER A 201 -7.76 0.38 28.39
C SER A 201 -8.23 -0.65 29.41
N THR A 202 -9.51 -0.58 29.83
CA THR A 202 -10.12 -1.55 30.75
C THR A 202 -10.09 -2.97 30.17
N SER A 203 -10.40 -3.10 28.87
CA SER A 203 -10.39 -4.41 28.21
C SER A 203 -8.97 -4.97 28.08
N MET A 204 -7.97 -4.13 27.76
CA MET A 204 -6.57 -4.58 27.71
C MET A 204 -6.07 -5.01 29.09
N ALA A 205 -6.51 -4.37 30.18
CA ALA A 205 -6.21 -4.83 31.54
C ALA A 205 -6.79 -6.23 31.83
N ILE A 206 -7.96 -6.55 31.25
CA ILE A 206 -8.59 -7.88 31.38
C ILE A 206 -7.87 -8.94 30.55
N PHE A 207 -7.57 -8.65 29.29
CA PHE A 207 -7.01 -9.62 28.34
C PHE A 207 -5.47 -9.67 28.34
N GLY A 208 -4.80 -8.66 28.88
CA GLY A 208 -3.34 -8.55 28.89
C GLY A 208 -2.71 -8.14 27.57
N SER A 209 -3.26 -8.58 26.45
CA SER A 209 -2.78 -8.22 25.11
C SER A 209 -3.89 -8.24 24.06
N PHE A 210 -3.66 -7.54 22.95
CA PHE A 210 -4.56 -7.57 21.79
C PHE A 210 -4.68 -8.97 21.17
N GLU A 211 -3.57 -9.71 21.13
CA GLU A 211 -3.55 -11.08 20.61
C GLU A 211 -4.46 -12.00 21.40
N ILE A 212 -4.33 -12.00 22.74
CA ILE A 212 -5.19 -12.81 23.64
C ILE A 212 -6.65 -12.37 23.51
N MET A 213 -6.93 -11.09 23.45
CA MET A 213 -8.28 -10.56 23.22
C MET A 213 -8.85 -11.07 21.88
N ASN A 214 -8.07 -11.03 20.81
CA ASN A 214 -8.52 -11.52 19.51
C ASN A 214 -8.76 -13.05 19.53
N GLN A 215 -7.90 -13.80 20.19
CA GLN A 215 -8.13 -15.24 20.41
C GLN A 215 -9.37 -15.51 21.26
N ALA A 216 -9.63 -14.70 22.29
CA ALA A 216 -10.87 -14.78 23.07
C ALA A 216 -12.12 -14.51 22.20
N ARG A 217 -12.00 -13.68 21.18
CA ARG A 217 -13.07 -13.37 20.22
C ARG A 217 -13.34 -14.48 19.22
N ILE A 218 -12.31 -14.98 18.53
CA ILE A 218 -12.45 -15.90 17.38
C ILE A 218 -11.89 -17.30 17.58
N GLY A 219 -11.24 -17.59 18.72
CA GLY A 219 -10.46 -18.79 18.96
C GLY A 219 -9.06 -18.75 18.35
N ASN A 220 -8.30 -19.80 18.57
CA ASN A 220 -6.99 -20.00 17.96
C ASN A 220 -7.06 -21.18 16.99
N LYS A 221 -7.06 -20.88 15.69
CA LYS A 221 -7.19 -21.89 14.63
C LYS A 221 -5.97 -22.79 14.50
N ASP A 222 -4.78 -22.27 14.75
CA ASP A 222 -3.52 -23.01 14.59
C ASP A 222 -3.41 -24.13 15.62
N PHE A 223 -3.96 -23.93 16.81
CA PHE A 223 -3.99 -24.90 17.88
C PHE A 223 -5.37 -25.58 18.07
N ASN A 224 -6.34 -25.28 17.21
CA ASN A 224 -7.72 -25.79 17.29
C ASN A 224 -8.38 -25.53 18.66
N ILE A 225 -8.16 -24.37 19.26
CA ILE A 225 -8.71 -23.95 20.54
C ILE A 225 -9.89 -23.01 20.29
N SER A 226 -11.05 -23.33 20.86
CA SER A 226 -12.23 -22.47 20.69
C SER A 226 -12.15 -21.20 21.55
N SER A 227 -12.85 -20.14 21.12
CA SER A 227 -13.02 -18.90 21.88
C SER A 227 -13.49 -19.15 23.33
N ALA A 228 -14.44 -20.06 23.54
CA ALA A 228 -14.92 -20.39 24.89
C ALA A 228 -13.85 -21.01 25.79
N GLN A 229 -12.99 -21.88 25.22
CA GLN A 229 -11.86 -22.45 25.96
C GLN A 229 -10.84 -21.39 26.36
N ILE A 230 -10.51 -20.47 25.46
CA ILE A 230 -9.61 -19.33 25.74
C ILE A 230 -10.19 -18.46 26.84
N CYS A 231 -11.46 -18.08 26.75
CA CYS A 231 -12.10 -17.26 27.78
C CYS A 231 -12.14 -17.96 29.14
N SER A 232 -12.42 -19.27 29.16
CA SER A 232 -12.40 -20.06 30.39
C SER A 232 -10.99 -20.13 31.00
N GLN A 233 -9.97 -20.27 30.17
CA GLN A 233 -8.57 -20.26 30.61
C GLN A 233 -8.18 -18.92 31.19
N ILE A 234 -8.53 -17.81 30.55
CA ILE A 234 -8.29 -16.44 31.06
C ILE A 234 -8.93 -16.26 32.44
N ALA A 235 -10.20 -16.65 32.59
CA ALA A 235 -10.89 -16.52 33.88
C ALA A 235 -10.25 -17.41 34.97
N GLN A 236 -9.79 -18.59 34.62
CA GLN A 236 -9.14 -19.52 35.56
C GLN A 236 -7.75 -19.04 35.98
N GLU A 237 -6.92 -18.62 35.01
CA GLU A 237 -5.54 -18.15 35.29
C GLU A 237 -5.52 -16.88 36.16
N ASN A 238 -6.55 -16.04 36.05
CA ASN A 238 -6.69 -14.85 36.86
C ASN A 238 -7.48 -15.06 38.16
N GLY A 239 -7.94 -16.28 38.45
CA GLY A 239 -8.71 -16.60 39.65
C GLY A 239 -10.10 -15.97 39.70
N TRP A 240 -10.65 -15.49 38.57
CA TRP A 240 -11.94 -14.79 38.57
C TRP A 240 -13.14 -15.71 38.81
N ASN A 241 -12.95 -17.00 38.65
CA ASN A 241 -13.93 -18.04 39.02
C ASN A 241 -14.05 -18.23 40.56
N GLU A 242 -13.20 -17.60 41.37
CA GLU A 242 -13.22 -17.66 42.81
C GLU A 242 -13.97 -16.49 43.49
N HIS A 243 -14.82 -15.79 42.75
CA HIS A 243 -15.64 -14.68 43.23
C HIS A 243 -14.86 -13.44 43.72
N LEU A 244 -13.76 -13.14 43.08
CA LEU A 244 -13.03 -11.90 43.29
C LEU A 244 -13.84 -10.69 42.81
N ASP A 245 -13.83 -9.60 43.59
CA ASP A 245 -14.53 -8.37 43.20
C ASP A 245 -13.70 -7.53 42.18
N MET A 246 -13.45 -8.12 41.03
CA MET A 246 -12.71 -7.49 39.94
C MET A 246 -13.52 -6.41 39.20
N SER A 247 -14.86 -6.40 39.37
CA SER A 247 -15.71 -5.40 38.75
C SER A 247 -15.40 -3.96 39.21
N MET A 248 -14.99 -3.78 40.43
CA MET A 248 -14.57 -2.47 40.96
C MET A 248 -13.23 -2.01 40.39
N GLU A 249 -12.29 -2.94 40.20
CA GLU A 249 -10.96 -2.64 39.65
C GLU A 249 -11.02 -2.27 38.16
N PHE A 250 -11.78 -3.03 37.36
CA PHE A 250 -11.85 -2.85 35.93
C PHE A 250 -13.09 -2.09 35.45
N ASN A 251 -13.95 -1.63 36.34
CA ASN A 251 -15.21 -0.98 36.01
C ASN A 251 -16.08 -1.79 35.03
N VAL A 252 -16.17 -3.09 35.24
CA VAL A 252 -17.00 -4.05 34.48
C VAL A 252 -17.87 -4.86 35.42
N GLN A 253 -18.93 -5.49 34.88
CA GLN A 253 -19.75 -6.39 35.67
C GLN A 253 -18.99 -7.68 35.98
N ILE A 254 -19.04 -8.13 37.22
CA ILE A 254 -18.27 -9.31 37.69
C ILE A 254 -18.57 -10.59 36.89
N ASP A 255 -19.82 -10.75 36.41
CA ASP A 255 -20.21 -11.88 35.58
C ASP A 255 -19.57 -11.87 34.18
N GLU A 256 -19.03 -10.73 33.73
CA GLU A 256 -18.24 -10.65 32.50
C GLU A 256 -16.87 -11.31 32.63
N LEU A 257 -16.28 -11.26 33.82
CA LEU A 257 -14.90 -11.72 34.05
C LEU A 257 -14.79 -13.25 34.09
N TYR A 258 -15.73 -13.95 34.68
CA TYR A 258 -15.67 -15.42 34.79
C TYR A 258 -16.72 -16.15 33.97
N ASN A 259 -17.53 -15.45 33.20
CA ASN A 259 -18.43 -16.03 32.24
C ASN A 259 -17.81 -16.05 30.83
N PRO A 260 -17.42 -17.22 30.27
CA PRO A 260 -16.76 -17.30 28.97
C PRO A 260 -17.54 -16.61 27.82
N GLY A 261 -18.87 -16.64 27.86
CA GLY A 261 -19.72 -15.96 26.87
C GLY A 261 -19.58 -14.44 26.97
N LYS A 262 -19.59 -13.90 28.18
CA LYS A 262 -19.44 -12.48 28.45
C LYS A 262 -18.04 -11.96 28.12
N LEU A 263 -16.99 -12.73 28.43
CA LEU A 263 -15.62 -12.38 28.01
C LEU A 263 -15.48 -12.33 26.51
N LYS A 264 -16.10 -13.28 25.79
CA LYS A 264 -16.13 -13.26 24.33
C LYS A 264 -16.85 -12.04 23.79
N ASP A 265 -18.00 -11.68 24.36
CA ASP A 265 -18.76 -10.48 23.97
C ASP A 265 -17.93 -9.22 24.25
N ARG A 266 -17.28 -9.15 25.41
CA ARG A 266 -16.36 -8.04 25.76
C ARG A 266 -15.22 -7.91 24.76
N ALA A 267 -14.60 -9.01 24.35
CA ALA A 267 -13.54 -9.03 23.34
C ALA A 267 -14.06 -8.53 21.98
N SER A 268 -15.26 -8.92 21.59
CA SER A 268 -15.90 -8.50 20.35
C SER A 268 -16.25 -7.02 20.35
N ASP A 269 -16.81 -6.54 21.45
CA ASP A 269 -17.15 -5.12 21.65
C ASP A 269 -15.88 -4.26 21.66
N THR A 270 -14.81 -4.73 22.32
CA THR A 270 -13.53 -4.02 22.32
C THR A 270 -12.98 -3.85 20.91
N TYR A 271 -13.02 -4.91 20.12
CA TYR A 271 -12.59 -4.85 18.71
C TYR A 271 -13.40 -3.80 17.92
N GLU A 272 -14.72 -3.77 18.08
CA GLU A 272 -15.58 -2.77 17.44
C GLU A 272 -15.29 -1.34 17.94
N ILE A 273 -15.01 -1.17 19.23
CA ILE A 273 -14.65 0.12 19.83
C ILE A 273 -13.31 0.63 19.28
N ILE A 274 -12.31 -0.25 19.16
CA ILE A 274 -11.02 0.10 18.52
C ILE A 274 -11.25 0.59 17.08
N ARG A 275 -12.08 -0.11 16.32
CA ARG A 275 -12.43 0.29 14.95
C ARG A 275 -13.16 1.65 14.90
N LYS A 276 -14.13 1.87 15.80
CA LYS A 276 -14.84 3.15 15.92
C LYS A 276 -13.89 4.28 16.31
N ARG A 277 -12.99 4.05 17.27
CA ARG A 277 -11.96 5.03 17.67
C ARG A 277 -11.08 5.41 16.49
N SER A 278 -10.57 4.42 15.76
CA SER A 278 -9.73 4.63 14.59
C SER A 278 -10.46 5.43 13.49
N ASN A 279 -11.74 5.13 13.25
CA ASN A 279 -12.56 5.86 12.29
C ASN A 279 -12.82 7.31 12.73
N LEU A 280 -13.11 7.54 14.01
CA LEU A 280 -13.31 8.88 14.56
C LEU A 280 -12.07 9.75 14.36
N LEU A 281 -10.89 9.22 14.66
CA LEU A 281 -9.64 9.95 14.47
C LEU A 281 -9.35 10.23 13.00
N SER A 282 -9.49 9.23 12.13
CA SER A 282 -9.19 9.39 10.71
C SER A 282 -10.14 10.35 9.99
N ASP A 283 -11.39 10.40 10.40
CA ASP A 283 -12.46 11.20 9.76
C ASP A 283 -12.74 12.52 10.51
N TYR A 284 -11.88 12.91 11.44
CA TYR A 284 -12.09 14.10 12.26
C TYR A 284 -12.15 15.39 11.44
N ASN A 285 -13.26 16.11 11.54
CA ASN A 285 -13.54 17.29 10.74
C ASN A 285 -12.57 18.45 10.95
N GLY A 286 -11.99 18.58 12.14
CA GLY A 286 -10.98 19.61 12.43
C GLY A 286 -9.73 19.54 11.55
N LYS A 287 -9.53 18.44 10.81
CA LYS A 287 -8.45 18.32 9.81
C LYS A 287 -8.74 19.07 8.51
N LEU A 288 -10.02 19.31 8.18
CA LEU A 288 -10.44 19.89 6.90
C LEU A 288 -9.89 21.30 6.67
N ASP A 289 -9.93 22.15 7.70
CA ASP A 289 -9.42 23.52 7.60
C ASP A 289 -7.91 23.54 7.35
N ILE A 290 -7.16 22.66 8.01
CA ILE A 290 -5.72 22.53 7.81
C ILE A 290 -5.41 22.08 6.39
N ILE A 291 -6.13 21.05 5.89
CA ILE A 291 -5.99 20.56 4.52
C ILE A 291 -6.27 21.68 3.52
N TYR A 292 -7.37 22.41 3.72
CA TYR A 292 -7.76 23.52 2.84
C TYR A 292 -6.70 24.63 2.85
N ASN A 293 -6.20 25.02 4.02
CA ASN A 293 -5.15 26.05 4.13
C ASN A 293 -3.87 25.65 3.37
N ILE A 294 -3.41 24.39 3.51
CA ILE A 294 -2.26 23.91 2.73
C ILE A 294 -2.54 24.01 1.23
N VAL A 295 -3.73 23.62 0.79
CA VAL A 295 -4.13 23.69 -0.62
C VAL A 295 -4.22 25.14 -1.09
N HIS A 296 -4.82 26.03 -0.30
CA HIS A 296 -5.00 27.45 -0.61
C HIS A 296 -3.67 28.19 -0.72
N ASP A 297 -2.76 27.94 0.24
CA ASP A 297 -1.45 28.62 0.30
C ASP A 297 -0.47 28.15 -0.79
N ASN A 298 -0.82 27.08 -1.51
CA ASN A 298 -0.02 26.49 -2.58
C ASN A 298 -0.76 26.44 -3.93
N PRO A 299 -1.18 27.61 -4.51
CA PRO A 299 -2.08 27.64 -5.65
C PRO A 299 -1.50 27.06 -6.94
N ASN A 300 -0.17 27.03 -7.08
CA ASN A 300 0.53 26.56 -8.27
C ASN A 300 1.14 25.15 -8.12
N LYS A 301 0.85 24.47 -7.01
CA LYS A 301 1.41 23.15 -6.71
C LYS A 301 0.42 22.04 -7.01
N LYS A 302 0.93 20.91 -7.45
CA LYS A 302 0.17 19.65 -7.58
C LYS A 302 0.18 18.91 -6.26
N ILE A 303 -1.01 18.61 -5.74
CA ILE A 303 -1.21 18.09 -4.39
C ILE A 303 -1.93 16.75 -4.44
N LEU A 304 -1.37 15.75 -3.76
CA LEU A 304 -2.02 14.46 -3.52
C LEU A 304 -2.41 14.37 -2.05
N ILE A 305 -3.69 14.09 -1.78
CA ILE A 305 -4.21 13.89 -0.43
C ILE A 305 -4.54 12.42 -0.24
N ILE A 306 -3.91 11.80 0.74
CA ILE A 306 -4.09 10.37 1.06
C ILE A 306 -4.89 10.28 2.36
N ASN A 307 -6.11 9.76 2.25
CA ASN A 307 -7.02 9.59 3.36
C ASN A 307 -7.12 8.11 3.74
N LYS A 308 -7.40 7.80 5.01
CA LYS A 308 -7.59 6.42 5.44
C LYS A 308 -8.87 5.82 4.87
N ARG A 309 -9.93 6.63 4.69
CA ARG A 309 -11.25 6.18 4.26
C ARG A 309 -11.74 6.94 3.03
N ALA A 310 -12.43 6.23 2.16
CA ALA A 310 -13.02 6.78 0.95
C ALA A 310 -14.09 7.86 1.23
N ASP A 311 -14.89 7.67 2.30
CA ASP A 311 -15.91 8.63 2.69
C ASP A 311 -15.29 9.99 3.08
N PHE A 312 -14.17 9.95 3.82
CA PHE A 312 -13.43 11.15 4.18
C PHE A 312 -12.73 11.77 2.98
N ALA A 313 -12.22 10.95 2.05
CA ALA A 313 -11.65 11.44 0.80
C ALA A 313 -12.65 12.23 -0.03
N SER A 314 -13.90 11.73 -0.15
CA SER A 314 -15.01 12.48 -0.79
C SER A 314 -15.30 13.78 -0.07
N LYS A 315 -15.36 13.74 1.27
CA LYS A 315 -15.64 14.93 2.10
C LYS A 315 -14.55 16.01 1.93
N VAL A 316 -13.29 15.61 1.88
CA VAL A 316 -12.15 16.52 1.60
C VAL A 316 -12.31 17.17 0.23
N THR A 317 -12.64 16.37 -0.80
CA THR A 317 -12.87 16.87 -2.15
C THR A 317 -13.99 17.90 -2.19
N ASP A 318 -15.13 17.59 -1.57
CA ASP A 318 -16.29 18.48 -1.52
C ASP A 318 -15.96 19.76 -0.74
N TYR A 319 -15.25 19.62 0.39
CA TYR A 319 -14.87 20.77 1.21
C TYR A 319 -13.95 21.75 0.45
N ILE A 320 -12.92 21.24 -0.23
CA ILE A 320 -11.99 22.04 -1.03
C ILE A 320 -12.75 22.73 -2.18
N ASN A 321 -13.58 22.00 -2.91
CA ASN A 321 -14.29 22.53 -4.07
C ASN A 321 -15.38 23.55 -3.68
N ASN A 322 -16.03 23.38 -2.53
CA ASN A 322 -17.04 24.34 -2.03
C ASN A 322 -16.44 25.68 -1.59
N LEU A 323 -15.17 25.68 -1.16
CA LEU A 323 -14.47 26.90 -0.75
C LEU A 323 -13.63 27.51 -1.89
N SER A 324 -13.57 26.84 -3.04
CA SER A 324 -12.82 27.29 -4.22
C SER A 324 -13.78 27.88 -5.28
N GLU A 325 -13.34 28.89 -6.03
CA GLU A 325 -14.15 29.48 -7.11
C GLU A 325 -14.38 28.51 -8.28
N THR A 326 -13.49 27.52 -8.43
CA THR A 326 -13.54 26.52 -9.50
C THR A 326 -13.29 25.13 -8.93
N ILE A 327 -13.65 24.08 -9.67
CA ILE A 327 -13.36 22.70 -9.30
C ILE A 327 -11.85 22.45 -9.48
N ILE A 328 -11.13 22.33 -8.38
CA ILE A 328 -9.67 22.11 -8.35
C ILE A 328 -9.26 20.75 -7.79
N CYS A 329 -10.19 20.03 -7.15
CA CYS A 329 -9.95 18.74 -6.51
C CYS A 329 -10.81 17.64 -7.13
N GLY A 330 -10.23 16.48 -7.40
CA GLY A 330 -10.90 15.28 -7.91
C GLY A 330 -10.76 14.09 -6.97
N ASN A 331 -11.81 13.26 -6.91
CA ASN A 331 -11.79 11.98 -6.17
C ASN A 331 -11.05 10.90 -6.94
N TYR A 332 -10.20 10.14 -6.23
CA TYR A 332 -9.52 8.95 -6.74
C TYR A 332 -9.62 7.78 -5.77
N HIS A 333 -10.82 7.19 -5.66
CA HIS A 333 -11.10 6.01 -4.84
C HIS A 333 -12.31 5.22 -5.40
N ASP A 334 -12.57 4.05 -4.87
CA ASP A 334 -13.52 3.06 -5.39
C ASP A 334 -14.98 3.24 -4.90
N LYS A 335 -15.24 4.22 -4.02
CA LYS A 335 -16.57 4.44 -3.42
C LYS A 335 -17.19 5.79 -3.82
N VAL A 336 -16.89 6.29 -5.01
CA VAL A 336 -17.52 7.53 -5.50
C VAL A 336 -18.90 7.25 -6.08
N SER A 337 -19.85 8.11 -5.73
CA SER A 337 -21.17 8.10 -6.35
C SER A 337 -21.06 8.40 -7.85
N PRO A 338 -21.86 7.72 -8.70
CA PRO A 338 -21.89 8.03 -10.13
C PRO A 338 -22.23 9.50 -10.39
N ILE A 339 -21.44 10.17 -11.19
CA ILE A 339 -21.66 11.56 -11.62
C ILE A 339 -22.00 11.63 -13.12
N PRO A 340 -22.68 12.70 -13.56
CA PRO A 340 -22.95 12.91 -14.98
C PRO A 340 -21.66 12.97 -15.80
N ALA A 341 -21.55 12.12 -16.81
CA ALA A 341 -20.38 12.05 -17.67
C ALA A 341 -20.28 13.27 -18.59
N VAL A 342 -19.07 13.79 -18.70
CA VAL A 342 -18.72 14.86 -19.66
C VAL A 342 -17.53 14.42 -20.53
N ASP A 343 -17.41 15.03 -21.70
CA ASP A 343 -16.21 14.87 -22.53
C ASP A 343 -15.03 15.74 -22.01
N ILE A 344 -13.91 15.69 -22.72
CA ILE A 344 -12.70 16.46 -22.36
C ILE A 344 -12.89 17.98 -22.44
N ASN A 345 -13.98 18.43 -23.07
CA ASN A 345 -14.35 19.83 -23.23
C ASN A 345 -15.47 20.26 -22.26
N GLY A 346 -15.89 19.35 -21.37
CA GLY A 346 -16.96 19.59 -20.40
C GLY A 346 -18.38 19.40 -20.95
N ASN A 347 -18.58 18.93 -22.21
CA ASN A 347 -19.90 18.73 -22.79
C ASN A 347 -20.54 17.45 -22.24
N PRO A 348 -21.88 17.47 -21.95
CA PRO A 348 -22.59 16.31 -21.47
C PRO A 348 -22.55 15.14 -22.46
N LEU A 349 -22.25 13.94 -21.95
CA LEU A 349 -22.32 12.71 -22.73
C LEU A 349 -23.65 12.01 -22.51
N TYR A 350 -24.19 11.46 -23.63
CA TYR A 350 -25.45 10.72 -23.67
C TYR A 350 -25.23 9.31 -24.23
N TYR A 351 -26.06 8.36 -23.84
CA TYR A 351 -26.05 7.02 -24.42
C TYR A 351 -26.50 7.08 -25.87
N LYS A 352 -25.66 6.58 -26.78
CA LYS A 352 -25.93 6.60 -28.23
C LYS A 352 -26.79 5.40 -28.70
N SER A 353 -26.84 4.32 -27.92
CA SER A 353 -27.54 3.08 -28.26
C SER A 353 -27.98 2.32 -27.00
N GLY A 354 -28.79 1.26 -27.17
CA GLY A 354 -29.27 0.40 -26.09
C GLY A 354 -30.50 0.95 -25.35
N LYS A 355 -30.85 0.32 -24.21
CA LYS A 355 -32.04 0.60 -23.39
C LYS A 355 -32.09 2.04 -22.89
N HIS A 356 -30.94 2.66 -22.66
CA HIS A 356 -30.77 4.01 -22.13
C HIS A 356 -30.45 5.06 -23.20
N LYS A 357 -30.71 4.77 -24.49
CA LYS A 357 -30.46 5.72 -25.58
C LYS A 357 -31.11 7.08 -25.32
N GLY A 358 -30.30 8.15 -25.39
CA GLY A 358 -30.76 9.53 -25.13
C GLY A 358 -30.73 9.95 -23.67
N GLU A 359 -30.54 9.03 -22.72
CA GLU A 359 -30.34 9.39 -21.31
C GLU A 359 -28.91 9.92 -21.08
N ARG A 360 -28.74 10.75 -20.07
CA ARG A 360 -27.43 11.27 -19.68
C ARG A 360 -26.55 10.13 -19.18
N LYS A 361 -25.38 9.99 -19.76
CA LYS A 361 -24.43 8.96 -19.33
C LYS A 361 -23.88 9.29 -17.94
N MET A 362 -23.77 8.28 -17.09
CA MET A 362 -23.14 8.42 -15.77
C MET A 362 -21.76 7.79 -15.77
N MET A 363 -20.81 8.42 -15.11
CA MET A 363 -19.49 7.86 -14.84
C MET A 363 -19.51 7.11 -13.50
N ALA A 364 -19.25 5.81 -13.55
CA ALA A 364 -18.98 5.00 -12.36
C ALA A 364 -17.57 5.30 -11.82
N ASP A 365 -17.25 4.79 -10.63
CA ASP A 365 -16.01 4.99 -9.90
C ASP A 365 -14.73 4.84 -10.75
N LYS A 366 -14.60 3.74 -11.49
CA LYS A 366 -13.43 3.49 -12.36
C LYS A 366 -13.27 4.55 -13.45
N ALA A 367 -14.36 4.94 -14.09
CA ALA A 367 -14.33 5.97 -15.14
C ALA A 367 -14.00 7.34 -14.55
N GLN A 368 -14.49 7.64 -13.33
CA GLN A 368 -14.17 8.89 -12.62
C GLN A 368 -12.70 8.93 -12.24
N ARG A 369 -12.12 7.84 -11.72
CA ARG A 369 -10.69 7.76 -11.40
C ARG A 369 -9.84 8.06 -12.63
N THR A 370 -10.09 7.39 -13.74
CA THR A 370 -9.36 7.62 -15.00
C THR A 370 -9.52 9.07 -15.51
N PHE A 371 -10.73 9.63 -15.40
CA PHE A 371 -11.01 11.01 -15.79
C PHE A 371 -10.25 12.01 -14.90
N ASN A 372 -10.31 11.84 -13.58
CA ASN A 372 -9.65 12.73 -12.62
C ASN A 372 -8.13 12.64 -12.70
N GLU A 373 -7.58 11.45 -12.90
CA GLU A 373 -6.14 11.26 -13.13
C GLU A 373 -5.67 11.98 -14.41
N ALA A 374 -6.42 11.82 -15.50
CA ALA A 374 -6.11 12.52 -16.74
C ALA A 374 -6.24 14.05 -16.60
N ALA A 375 -7.25 14.53 -15.89
CA ALA A 375 -7.44 15.95 -15.60
C ALA A 375 -6.31 16.51 -14.73
N PHE A 376 -5.86 15.75 -13.72
CA PHE A 376 -4.74 16.13 -12.86
C PHE A 376 -3.43 16.16 -13.64
N ASN A 377 -3.14 15.16 -14.45
CA ASN A 377 -1.92 15.11 -15.24
C ASN A 377 -1.86 16.26 -16.27
N LYS A 378 -3.00 16.64 -16.85
CA LYS A 378 -3.12 17.78 -17.78
C LYS A 378 -3.11 19.17 -17.06
N GLY A 379 -3.27 19.20 -15.74
CA GLY A 379 -3.35 20.43 -14.97
C GLY A 379 -4.72 21.10 -14.96
N ASN A 380 -5.78 20.42 -15.41
CA ASN A 380 -7.17 20.93 -15.32
C ASN A 380 -7.67 20.95 -13.87
N ILE A 381 -7.20 20.01 -13.06
CA ILE A 381 -7.30 20.04 -11.60
C ILE A 381 -5.89 19.90 -11.03
N ARG A 382 -5.66 20.43 -9.82
CA ARG A 382 -4.34 20.41 -9.18
C ARG A 382 -4.28 19.62 -7.89
N VAL A 383 -5.44 19.15 -7.41
CA VAL A 383 -5.56 18.34 -6.20
C VAL A 383 -6.23 17.02 -6.52
N LEU A 384 -5.68 15.93 -5.99
CA LEU A 384 -6.26 14.60 -6.09
C LEU A 384 -6.43 14.01 -4.70
N SER A 385 -7.66 13.65 -4.33
CA SER A 385 -7.98 13.04 -3.04
C SER A 385 -8.19 11.54 -3.19
N THR A 386 -7.37 10.74 -2.50
CA THR A 386 -7.38 9.28 -2.58
C THR A 386 -7.75 8.65 -1.25
N SER A 387 -8.18 7.39 -1.27
CA SER A 387 -8.25 6.55 -0.07
C SER A 387 -6.95 5.75 0.11
N ASN A 388 -6.85 5.02 1.21
CA ASN A 388 -5.69 4.36 1.80
C ASN A 388 -4.82 3.48 0.87
N SER A 389 -5.38 2.98 -0.19
CA SER A 389 -4.64 2.27 -1.22
C SER A 389 -4.86 3.01 -2.53
N PRO A 390 -4.10 4.09 -2.78
CA PRO A 390 -4.07 4.56 -4.14
C PRO A 390 -3.64 3.35 -4.98
N ASP A 391 -4.47 3.03 -5.96
CA ASP A 391 -4.22 1.95 -6.88
C ASP A 391 -2.73 1.98 -7.28
N LYS A 392 -2.05 0.83 -7.25
CA LYS A 392 -0.63 0.73 -7.62
C LYS A 392 -0.34 1.26 -9.03
N SER A 393 -1.40 1.48 -9.83
CA SER A 393 -1.37 2.08 -11.15
C SER A 393 -1.38 3.61 -11.16
N LEU A 394 -1.69 4.30 -10.04
CA LEU A 394 -1.70 5.76 -10.03
C LEU A 394 -0.30 6.33 -10.25
N CYS A 395 -0.11 6.95 -11.41
CA CYS A 395 1.13 7.57 -11.85
C CYS A 395 0.94 9.08 -11.99
N VAL A 396 1.17 9.82 -10.90
CA VAL A 396 1.01 11.27 -10.86
C VAL A 396 2.28 11.95 -10.38
N ASN A 397 2.59 13.10 -10.95
CA ASN A 397 3.69 13.97 -10.50
C ASN A 397 3.12 15.00 -9.52
N VAL A 398 3.62 15.02 -8.28
CA VAL A 398 3.09 15.85 -7.21
C VAL A 398 4.19 16.68 -6.54
N ASP A 399 3.87 17.85 -6.04
CA ASP A 399 4.78 18.75 -5.30
C ASP A 399 4.56 18.59 -3.79
N ILE A 400 3.32 18.28 -3.40
CA ILE A 400 2.89 18.16 -2.01
C ILE A 400 2.10 16.87 -1.85
N ILE A 401 2.39 16.16 -0.76
CA ILE A 401 1.60 15.01 -0.30
C ILE A 401 1.03 15.35 1.07
N ILE A 402 -0.27 15.16 1.25
CA ILE A 402 -0.94 15.32 2.54
C ILE A 402 -1.47 13.96 2.97
N ILE A 403 -1.02 13.47 4.13
CA ILE A 403 -1.53 12.26 4.78
C ILE A 403 -2.45 12.71 5.90
N THR A 404 -3.73 12.37 5.83
CA THR A 404 -4.75 12.84 6.79
C THR A 404 -4.85 11.96 8.04
N SER A 405 -4.18 10.83 8.05
CA SER A 405 -4.05 9.94 9.21
C SER A 405 -2.74 9.17 9.06
N PRO A 406 -1.85 9.15 10.07
CA PRO A 406 -0.61 8.38 10.02
C PRO A 406 -0.91 6.92 9.68
N GLN A 407 -0.08 6.35 8.81
CA GLN A 407 -0.30 5.02 8.27
C GLN A 407 1.00 4.25 8.20
N CYS A 408 0.90 2.92 8.05
CA CYS A 408 2.02 2.01 8.02
C CYS A 408 2.92 2.17 6.77
N GLU A 409 3.98 1.38 6.72
CA GLU A 409 5.07 1.44 5.71
C GLU A 409 4.63 1.38 4.24
N GLU A 410 3.43 0.88 3.93
CA GLU A 410 2.92 0.81 2.55
C GLU A 410 2.80 2.20 1.89
N ILE A 411 2.48 3.24 2.66
CA ILE A 411 2.43 4.63 2.13
C ILE A 411 3.83 5.18 1.89
N LYS A 412 4.80 4.86 2.73
CA LYS A 412 6.19 5.23 2.45
C LYS A 412 6.65 4.64 1.12
N SER A 413 6.36 3.37 0.89
CA SER A 413 6.63 2.70 -0.39
C SER A 413 5.92 3.35 -1.58
N TYR A 414 4.70 3.86 -1.38
CA TYR A 414 3.98 4.59 -2.42
C TYR A 414 4.58 5.96 -2.69
N ILE A 415 4.96 6.72 -1.66
CA ILE A 415 5.64 8.01 -1.78
C ILE A 415 6.94 7.84 -2.56
N TYR A 416 7.76 6.85 -2.22
CA TYR A 416 8.98 6.55 -2.95
C TYR A 416 8.73 6.16 -4.41
N ARG A 417 7.63 5.48 -4.72
CA ARG A 417 7.24 5.19 -6.12
C ARG A 417 6.87 6.44 -6.90
N LEU A 418 6.14 7.36 -6.27
CA LEU A 418 5.80 8.65 -6.90
C LEU A 418 7.06 9.47 -7.18
N ASP A 419 8.01 9.47 -6.26
CA ASP A 419 9.26 10.18 -6.38
C ASP A 419 10.15 9.62 -7.51
N ASN A 420 10.19 8.30 -7.70
CA ASN A 420 10.91 7.67 -8.80
C ASN A 420 10.40 8.02 -10.20
N LEU A 421 9.21 8.62 -10.32
CA LEU A 421 8.69 9.15 -11.57
C LEU A 421 9.16 10.60 -11.84
N ARG A 422 9.83 11.22 -10.86
CA ARG A 422 10.35 12.58 -10.96
C ARG A 422 11.85 12.57 -11.22
N PHE A 423 12.24 13.16 -12.33
CA PHE A 423 13.63 13.53 -12.61
C PHE A 423 13.92 15.00 -12.23
N ASN A 424 13.25 15.55 -11.22
CA ASN A 424 13.36 16.95 -10.84
C ASN A 424 14.01 17.13 -9.46
N ASP A 425 14.89 18.10 -9.31
CA ASP A 425 15.56 18.51 -8.05
C ASP A 425 14.62 19.20 -7.03
N ASN A 426 13.31 19.17 -7.25
CA ASN A 426 12.35 19.85 -6.40
C ASN A 426 12.04 19.05 -5.13
N THR A 427 12.08 19.70 -3.98
CA THR A 427 11.67 19.15 -2.69
C THR A 427 10.18 18.78 -2.70
N ILE A 428 9.85 17.56 -2.23
CA ILE A 428 8.47 17.17 -1.94
C ILE A 428 8.16 17.54 -0.49
N HIS A 429 7.07 18.26 -0.28
CA HIS A 429 6.57 18.54 1.07
C HIS A 429 5.55 17.48 1.46
N LEU A 430 5.87 16.70 2.49
CA LEU A 430 5.02 15.67 3.06
C LEU A 430 4.39 16.17 4.35
N TYR A 431 3.09 16.45 4.32
CA TYR A 431 2.34 16.85 5.50
C TYR A 431 1.66 15.65 6.13
N ASN A 432 2.00 15.33 7.38
CA ASN A 432 1.33 14.35 8.21
C ASN A 432 0.39 15.06 9.18
N ILE A 433 -0.93 14.92 8.97
CA ILE A 433 -1.96 15.52 9.81
C ILE A 433 -2.48 14.44 10.76
N TYR A 434 -2.41 14.68 12.06
CA TYR A 434 -2.79 13.72 13.10
C TYR A 434 -3.56 14.38 14.24
N CYS A 435 -4.36 13.60 14.97
CA CYS A 435 -5.01 14.06 16.20
C CYS A 435 -4.04 13.94 17.36
N LYS A 436 -3.82 15.07 18.09
CA LYS A 436 -2.96 15.10 19.28
C LYS A 436 -3.54 14.29 20.44
N ASN A 437 -2.68 13.81 21.34
CA ASN A 437 -3.03 13.00 22.49
C ASN A 437 -3.85 11.75 22.12
N SER A 438 -3.55 11.16 20.96
CA SER A 438 -4.27 10.02 20.43
C SER A 438 -3.31 8.90 19.97
N THR A 439 -3.89 7.79 19.53
CA THR A 439 -3.12 6.68 18.92
C THR A 439 -2.46 7.09 17.60
N GLU A 440 -2.98 8.09 16.89
CA GLU A 440 -2.32 8.62 15.69
C GLU A 440 -0.97 9.29 16.01
N GLU A 441 -0.90 10.06 17.09
CA GLU A 441 0.35 10.69 17.54
C GLU A 441 1.39 9.65 17.94
N LYS A 442 0.99 8.66 18.76
CA LYS A 442 1.88 7.57 19.18
C LYS A 442 2.41 6.78 17.97
N LEU A 443 1.57 6.49 16.98
CA LEU A 443 1.99 5.81 15.76
C LEU A 443 3.02 6.63 14.99
N LEU A 444 2.80 7.94 14.85
CA LEU A 444 3.73 8.83 14.18
C LEU A 444 5.07 8.88 14.91
N ASP A 445 5.06 9.01 16.25
CA ASP A 445 6.26 9.00 17.09
C ASP A 445 7.04 7.69 16.94
N SER A 446 6.34 6.55 16.89
CA SER A 446 6.97 5.24 16.70
C SER A 446 7.65 5.13 15.34
N GLN A 447 7.04 5.67 14.29
CA GLN A 447 7.62 5.70 12.95
C GLN A 447 8.87 6.61 12.87
N MET A 448 8.86 7.74 13.57
CA MET A 448 10.03 8.63 13.66
C MET A 448 11.20 7.96 14.41
N LEU A 449 10.92 7.26 15.49
CA LEU A 449 11.94 6.51 16.24
C LEU A 449 12.56 5.39 15.38
N SER A 450 11.76 4.66 14.64
CA SER A 450 12.24 3.60 13.74
C SER A 450 13.08 4.13 12.58
N SER A 451 12.76 5.33 12.07
CA SER A 451 13.53 5.96 10.98
C SER A 451 14.89 6.49 11.45
N ASN A 452 15.03 6.83 12.72
CA ASN A 452 16.26 7.38 13.31
C ASN A 452 17.25 6.31 13.84
N HIS A 453 17.04 5.03 13.53
CA HIS A 453 17.93 3.91 13.93
C HIS A 453 18.27 3.85 15.43
N LYS A 454 17.40 4.31 16.31
CA LYS A 454 17.53 3.91 17.72
C LYS A 454 17.16 2.44 17.80
N VAL A 455 18.11 1.64 18.26
CA VAL A 455 17.82 0.26 18.67
C VAL A 455 16.89 0.38 19.88
N LEU A 456 15.59 0.21 19.65
CA LEU A 456 14.60 0.12 20.70
C LEU A 456 14.93 -1.12 21.54
N ASN A 457 14.85 -1.03 22.85
CA ASN A 457 14.94 -2.21 23.71
C ASN A 457 13.73 -3.11 23.45
N ASP A 458 13.79 -4.36 23.89
CA ASP A 458 12.72 -5.32 23.60
C ASP A 458 11.37 -4.94 24.23
N GLU A 459 11.39 -4.20 25.35
CA GLU A 459 10.18 -3.67 25.99
C GLU A 459 9.53 -2.55 25.16
N GLU A 460 10.33 -1.63 24.59
CA GLU A 460 9.85 -0.58 23.69
C GLU A 460 9.29 -1.16 22.38
N LYS A 461 9.90 -2.24 21.83
CA LYS A 461 9.37 -2.96 20.68
C LYS A 461 8.01 -3.58 20.96
N VAL A 462 7.83 -4.22 22.11
CA VAL A 462 6.57 -4.83 22.52
C VAL A 462 5.46 -3.77 22.63
N ILE A 463 5.74 -2.61 23.21
CA ILE A 463 4.78 -1.51 23.30
C ILE A 463 4.38 -1.00 21.90
N ILE A 464 5.35 -0.84 21.00
CA ILE A 464 5.11 -0.40 19.63
C ILE A 464 4.34 -1.44 18.83
N GLU A 465 4.66 -2.73 18.99
CA GLU A 465 3.95 -3.83 18.33
C GLU A 465 2.53 -3.96 18.86
N GLN A 466 2.29 -3.74 20.15
CA GLN A 466 0.96 -3.72 20.74
C GLN A 466 0.12 -2.53 20.24
N ASP A 467 0.68 -1.34 20.20
CA ASP A 467 0.00 -0.15 19.66
C ASP A 467 -0.23 -0.27 18.14
N ASN A 468 0.68 -0.91 17.40
CA ASN A 468 0.53 -1.16 15.97
C ASN A 468 -0.45 -2.32 15.67
N SER A 469 -0.59 -3.30 16.56
CA SER A 469 -1.58 -4.37 16.43
C SER A 469 -3.02 -3.83 16.46
N ASP A 470 -3.23 -2.68 17.10
CA ASP A 470 -4.51 -1.96 17.05
C ASP A 470 -4.86 -1.46 15.63
N PHE A 471 -3.89 -1.41 14.71
CA PHE A 471 -4.05 -0.87 13.35
C PHE A 471 -3.97 -1.92 12.23
N ILE A 472 -3.49 -3.14 12.51
CA ILE A 472 -3.25 -4.16 11.47
C ILE A 472 -4.52 -4.94 11.10
N VAL A 473 -5.65 -4.67 11.72
CA VAL A 473 -6.87 -5.43 11.41
C VAL A 473 -7.90 -4.53 10.76
N VAL A 474 -7.80 -4.36 9.47
CA VAL A 474 -8.97 -4.21 8.57
C VAL A 474 -8.57 -4.66 7.18
N ASP A 475 -8.90 -5.89 6.84
CA ASP A 475 -9.38 -6.27 5.51
C ASP A 475 -10.82 -6.74 5.64
#